data_90c018376ddf95c61e8bd5be41e496a8
#
_entry.id   90c018376ddf95c61e8bd5be41e496a8
#
_cell.length_a   1.000
_cell.length_b   1.000
_cell.length_c   1.000
_cell.angle_alpha   90.00
_cell.angle_beta   90.00
_cell.angle_gamma   90.00
#
_symmetry.space_group_name_H-M   'P 1'
#
loop_
_entity.id
_entity.type
_entity.pdbx_description
1 polymer ?
#
loop_
_entity_poly.entity_id
_entity_poly.type
_entity_poly.pdbx_seq_one_letter_code
_entity_poly.pdbx_strand_id
1 'polypeptide(L)'
;TGNITCNEEGNYRIEEQKWPSPPYQIVYIEIDGIKQKLHELQEEIVHEKIEKIENMIKESFGEEKVIVLSNNDNFQCILKRTKEKTITKEYFEKIQKNISEKTGYTATIGVSRVENSYQRFGKAYQDARDAVEIAVCQEFNSKVLCIEDAGNWRIMKEISKHEMCQEFMKDKLNEFIEKKSRFIGYVKPVE
;
A
#
# COMPACT_ATOMS: atom_id res chain seq x y z
N THR A 1 -11.55 16.32 4.11
CA THR A 1 -10.47 16.04 3.15
C THR A 1 -9.33 17.00 3.42
N GLY A 2 -8.43 16.64 4.36
CA GLY A 2 -7.23 17.40 4.64
C GLY A 2 -6.20 17.16 3.53
N ASN A 3 -6.09 18.09 2.58
CA ASN A 3 -5.01 18.07 1.62
C ASN A 3 -3.70 18.37 2.36
N ILE A 4 -2.77 17.44 2.30
CA ILE A 4 -1.38 17.67 2.71
C ILE A 4 -0.78 18.58 1.64
N THR A 5 -0.77 19.89 1.89
CA THR A 5 -0.08 20.84 1.03
C THR A 5 1.31 21.08 1.61
N CYS A 6 2.34 20.78 0.82
CA CYS A 6 3.71 21.17 1.10
C CYS A 6 3.88 22.64 0.62
N ASN A 7 4.38 23.52 1.47
CA ASN A 7 4.80 24.85 1.00
C ASN A 7 6.16 24.77 0.31
N GLU A 8 6.57 25.83 -0.40
CA GLU A 8 7.83 25.91 -1.15
C GLU A 8 9.09 25.67 -0.28
N GLU A 9 8.95 25.75 1.05
CA GLU A 9 10.04 25.49 2.02
C GLU A 9 10.03 24.06 2.58
N GLY A 10 9.14 23.16 2.09
CA GLY A 10 9.05 21.79 2.56
C GLY A 10 8.44 21.64 3.96
N ASN A 11 7.85 22.67 4.53
CA ASN A 11 7.11 22.61 5.78
C ASN A 11 5.67 22.21 5.51
N TYR A 12 5.25 21.10 6.08
CA TYR A 12 3.87 20.66 6.01
C TYR A 12 3.04 21.47 7.00
N ARG A 13 1.88 21.99 6.59
CA ARG A 13 0.90 22.60 7.51
C ARG A 13 0.31 21.48 8.39
N ILE A 14 0.91 21.30 9.55
CA ILE A 14 0.60 20.26 10.52
C ILE A 14 -0.27 20.82 11.66
N GLU A 15 -0.47 22.12 11.72
CA GLU A 15 -1.00 22.83 12.90
C GLU A 15 -2.49 22.58 13.18
N GLU A 16 -3.29 22.15 12.19
CA GLU A 16 -4.73 21.94 12.38
C GLU A 16 -5.16 20.51 12.66
N GLN A 17 -4.29 19.53 12.45
CA GLN A 17 -4.56 18.13 12.79
C GLN A 17 -3.60 17.68 13.86
N LYS A 18 -4.11 16.95 14.87
CA LYS A 18 -3.30 16.35 15.95
C LYS A 18 -2.43 15.19 15.41
N TRP A 19 -1.56 15.50 14.49
CA TRP A 19 -0.64 14.53 13.90
C TRP A 19 0.33 14.01 14.97
N PRO A 20 0.65 12.72 14.97
CA PRO A 20 1.60 12.19 15.92
C PRO A 20 2.97 12.82 15.67
N SER A 21 3.51 13.46 16.71
CA SER A 21 4.89 14.01 16.65
C SER A 21 5.90 12.89 16.34
N PRO A 22 7.02 13.19 15.67
CA PRO A 22 8.10 12.22 15.48
C PRO A 22 8.58 11.61 16.82
N PRO A 23 9.07 10.38 16.82
CA PRO A 23 9.14 9.47 15.69
C PRO A 23 7.78 8.88 15.30
N TYR A 24 7.58 8.66 14.00
CA TYR A 24 6.38 8.04 13.45
C TYR A 24 6.73 7.03 12.34
N GLN A 25 5.75 6.25 11.94
CA GLN A 25 5.84 5.27 10.86
C GLN A 25 4.54 5.32 10.05
N ILE A 26 4.66 5.24 8.73
CA ILE A 26 3.51 5.16 7.84
C ILE A 26 3.21 3.70 7.57
N VAL A 27 1.93 3.35 7.69
CA VAL A 27 1.41 2.04 7.33
C VAL A 27 0.37 2.25 6.23
N TYR A 28 0.59 1.65 5.08
CA TYR A 28 -0.34 1.69 3.96
C TYR A 28 -1.05 0.35 3.86
N ILE A 29 -2.37 0.37 3.87
CA ILE A 29 -3.21 -0.82 3.86
C ILE A 29 -4.08 -0.78 2.61
N GLU A 30 -3.94 -1.78 1.77
CA GLU A 30 -4.78 -2.02 0.61
C GLU A 30 -5.67 -3.24 0.89
N ILE A 31 -6.98 -3.07 0.72
CA ILE A 31 -7.93 -4.16 0.92
C ILE A 31 -8.29 -4.74 -0.44
N ASP A 32 -7.94 -6.01 -0.61
CA ASP A 32 -8.06 -6.70 -1.89
C ASP A 32 -9.52 -6.84 -2.34
N GLY A 33 -9.79 -6.45 -3.58
CA GLY A 33 -11.10 -6.61 -4.22
C GLY A 33 -12.21 -5.68 -3.72
N ILE A 34 -11.94 -4.80 -2.76
CA ILE A 34 -12.96 -3.87 -2.24
C ILE A 34 -13.39 -2.85 -3.30
N LYS A 35 -12.45 -2.37 -4.11
CA LYS A 35 -12.69 -1.37 -5.15
C LYS A 35 -13.78 -1.80 -6.14
N GLN A 36 -13.70 -3.03 -6.63
CA GLN A 36 -14.67 -3.58 -7.57
C GLN A 36 -16.07 -3.64 -6.95
N LYS A 37 -16.16 -4.04 -5.68
CA LYS A 37 -17.45 -4.10 -4.97
C LYS A 37 -18.02 -2.74 -4.61
N LEU A 38 -17.17 -1.74 -4.36
CA LEU A 38 -17.61 -0.38 -4.08
C LEU A 38 -18.20 0.29 -5.33
N HIS A 39 -17.66 0.00 -6.53
CA HIS A 39 -18.18 0.54 -7.79
C HIS A 39 -19.62 0.09 -8.12
N GLU A 40 -20.06 -1.03 -7.55
CA GLU A 40 -21.42 -1.57 -7.75
C GLU A 40 -22.45 -0.98 -6.76
N LEU A 41 -22.02 -0.14 -5.81
CA LEU A 41 -22.84 0.36 -4.73
C LEU A 41 -23.14 1.86 -4.90
N GLN A 42 -24.24 2.31 -4.28
CA GLN A 42 -24.55 3.74 -4.16
C GLN A 42 -23.55 4.44 -3.23
N GLU A 43 -23.26 5.71 -3.49
CA GLU A 43 -22.24 6.49 -2.76
C GLU A 43 -22.44 6.50 -1.24
N GLU A 44 -23.69 6.58 -0.76
CA GLU A 44 -24.00 6.57 0.67
C GLU A 44 -23.59 5.26 1.35
N ILE A 45 -23.85 4.13 0.68
CA ILE A 45 -23.47 2.79 1.18
C ILE A 45 -21.95 2.61 1.15
N VAL A 46 -21.29 3.17 0.14
CA VAL A 46 -19.83 3.18 0.03
C VAL A 46 -19.21 3.89 1.22
N HIS A 47 -19.71 5.08 1.55
CA HIS A 47 -19.20 5.90 2.65
C HIS A 47 -19.33 5.18 4.00
N GLU A 48 -20.50 4.60 4.28
CA GLU A 48 -20.75 3.81 5.51
C GLU A 48 -19.79 2.60 5.63
N LYS A 49 -19.55 1.90 4.54
CA LYS A 49 -18.62 0.77 4.53
C LYS A 49 -17.18 1.19 4.77
N ILE A 50 -16.73 2.27 4.13
CA ILE A 50 -15.38 2.80 4.31
C ILE A 50 -15.18 3.22 5.77
N GLU A 51 -16.15 3.92 6.36
CA GLU A 51 -16.09 4.34 7.77
C GLU A 51 -16.02 3.15 8.73
N LYS A 52 -16.81 2.10 8.47
CA LYS A 52 -16.73 0.86 9.25
C LYS A 52 -15.35 0.21 9.20
N ILE A 53 -14.76 0.14 8.01
CA ILE A 53 -13.43 -0.43 7.82
C ILE A 53 -12.37 0.44 8.51
N GLU A 54 -12.48 1.76 8.39
CA GLU A 54 -11.59 2.71 9.07
C GLU A 54 -11.60 2.50 10.59
N ASN A 55 -12.78 2.36 11.16
CA ASN A 55 -12.95 2.10 12.60
C ASN A 55 -12.36 0.73 13.00
N MET A 56 -12.59 -0.31 12.20
CA MET A 56 -11.98 -1.62 12.43
C MET A 56 -10.46 -1.60 12.35
N ILE A 57 -9.89 -0.81 11.43
CA ILE A 57 -8.45 -0.61 11.35
C ILE A 57 -7.95 0.08 12.61
N LYS A 58 -8.59 1.17 13.05
CA LYS A 58 -8.24 1.87 14.30
C LYS A 58 -8.25 0.93 15.51
N GLU A 59 -9.31 0.14 15.66
CA GLU A 59 -9.42 -0.85 16.72
C GLU A 59 -8.31 -1.90 16.68
N SER A 60 -7.88 -2.30 15.46
CA SER A 60 -6.83 -3.31 15.29
C SER A 60 -5.46 -2.82 15.76
N PHE A 61 -5.21 -1.51 15.78
CA PHE A 61 -4.01 -0.92 16.37
C PHE A 61 -4.05 -0.90 17.92
N GLY A 62 -5.21 -1.12 18.52
CA GLY A 62 -5.38 -1.20 19.98
C GLY A 62 -5.06 0.12 20.66
N GLU A 63 -4.17 0.08 21.67
CA GLU A 63 -3.76 1.26 22.45
C GLU A 63 -2.75 2.17 21.72
N GLU A 64 -2.27 1.80 20.54
CA GLU A 64 -1.31 2.60 19.80
C GLU A 64 -1.95 3.90 19.29
N LYS A 65 -1.21 5.00 19.40
CA LYS A 65 -1.65 6.26 18.84
C LYS A 65 -1.50 6.23 17.32
N VAL A 66 -2.62 6.09 16.64
CA VAL A 66 -2.70 6.03 15.18
C VAL A 66 -3.71 7.03 14.65
N ILE A 67 -3.38 7.67 13.54
CA ILE A 67 -4.34 8.40 12.70
C ILE A 67 -4.56 7.55 11.46
N VAL A 68 -5.81 7.26 11.14
CA VAL A 68 -6.20 6.54 9.94
C VAL A 68 -6.86 7.53 8.98
N LEU A 69 -6.39 7.55 7.75
CA LEU A 69 -6.93 8.34 6.65
C LEU A 69 -7.37 7.37 5.57
N SER A 70 -8.63 7.45 5.17
CA SER A 70 -9.19 6.63 4.10
C SER A 70 -9.13 7.35 2.76
N ASN A 71 -8.86 6.60 1.70
CA ASN A 71 -8.95 7.06 0.32
C ASN A 71 -9.55 5.94 -0.53
N ASN A 72 -10.88 5.86 -0.56
CA ASN A 72 -11.69 4.85 -1.24
C ASN A 72 -11.33 3.41 -0.81
N ASP A 73 -10.38 2.78 -1.50
CA ASP A 73 -10.00 1.37 -1.37
C ASP A 73 -8.73 1.13 -0.55
N ASN A 74 -8.07 2.20 -0.12
CA ASN A 74 -6.86 2.10 0.66
C ASN A 74 -6.87 3.02 1.89
N PHE A 75 -6.08 2.63 2.89
CA PHE A 75 -6.00 3.30 4.16
C PHE A 75 -4.56 3.65 4.50
N GLN A 76 -4.36 4.89 4.90
CA GLN A 76 -3.06 5.40 5.33
C GLN A 76 -3.10 5.57 6.84
N CYS A 77 -2.22 4.88 7.53
CA CYS A 77 -2.14 4.96 8.98
C CYS A 77 -0.83 5.64 9.36
N ILE A 78 -0.92 6.68 10.18
CA ILE A 78 0.23 7.37 10.76
C ILE A 78 0.36 6.90 12.19
N LEU A 79 1.31 6.00 12.42
CA LEU A 79 1.53 5.34 13.69
C LEU A 79 2.60 6.07 14.50
N LYS A 80 2.25 6.54 15.69
CA LYS A 80 3.21 7.10 16.63
C LYS A 80 4.16 6.01 17.10
N ARG A 81 5.45 6.30 17.04
CA ARG A 81 6.50 5.42 17.57
C ARG A 81 7.05 5.97 18.89
N THR A 82 7.41 5.09 19.77
CA THR A 82 8.13 5.42 20.99
C THR A 82 9.44 4.64 21.02
N LYS A 83 10.45 5.17 21.71
CA LYS A 83 11.75 4.48 21.82
C LYS A 83 11.66 3.21 22.68
N GLU A 84 10.66 3.15 23.55
CA GLU A 84 10.50 2.07 24.52
C GLU A 84 9.81 0.84 23.95
N LYS A 85 9.06 0.99 22.85
CA LYS A 85 8.28 -0.09 22.25
C LYS A 85 8.77 -0.43 20.86
N THR A 86 9.35 -1.60 20.70
CA THR A 86 9.67 -2.17 19.40
C THR A 86 8.40 -2.75 18.81
N ILE A 87 7.94 -2.23 17.68
CA ILE A 87 6.86 -2.80 16.90
C ILE A 87 7.50 -3.63 15.79
N THR A 88 7.23 -4.92 15.80
CA THR A 88 7.81 -5.88 14.88
C THR A 88 6.85 -6.18 13.72
N LYS A 89 7.32 -6.94 12.74
CA LYS A 89 6.51 -7.37 11.60
C LYS A 89 5.29 -8.18 12.05
N GLU A 90 5.45 -9.03 13.05
CA GLU A 90 4.37 -9.86 13.61
C GLU A 90 3.22 -9.03 14.18
N TYR A 91 3.49 -7.83 14.65
CA TYR A 91 2.45 -6.90 15.08
C TYR A 91 1.54 -6.50 13.89
N PHE A 92 2.14 -6.16 12.76
CA PHE A 92 1.37 -5.81 11.56
C PHE A 92 0.66 -7.02 10.94
N GLU A 93 1.24 -8.21 11.05
CA GLU A 93 0.60 -9.47 10.62
C GLU A 93 -0.66 -9.76 11.47
N LYS A 94 -0.64 -9.45 12.77
CA LYS A 94 -1.84 -9.54 13.61
C LYS A 94 -2.92 -8.55 13.18
N ILE A 95 -2.53 -7.31 12.86
CA ILE A 95 -3.47 -6.30 12.35
C ILE A 95 -4.10 -6.79 11.05
N GLN A 96 -3.29 -7.26 10.11
CA GLN A 96 -3.74 -7.81 8.84
C GLN A 96 -4.75 -8.95 9.04
N LYS A 97 -4.44 -9.89 9.92
CA LYS A 97 -5.33 -10.99 10.26
C LYS A 97 -6.65 -10.50 10.85
N ASN A 98 -6.61 -9.56 11.80
CA ASN A 98 -7.81 -8.96 12.39
C ASN A 98 -8.70 -8.28 11.35
N ILE A 99 -8.09 -7.54 10.41
CA ILE A 99 -8.83 -6.90 9.31
C ILE A 99 -9.50 -7.97 8.47
N SER A 100 -8.77 -9.01 8.07
CA SER A 100 -9.31 -10.09 7.23
C SER A 100 -10.45 -10.85 7.91
N GLU A 101 -10.32 -11.15 9.20
CA GLU A 101 -11.36 -11.85 9.99
C GLU A 101 -12.63 -11.00 10.16
N LYS A 102 -12.48 -9.68 10.38
CA LYS A 102 -13.62 -8.78 10.61
C LYS A 102 -14.32 -8.34 9.32
N THR A 103 -13.58 -8.19 8.24
CA THR A 103 -14.11 -7.68 6.96
C THR A 103 -14.49 -8.78 5.98
N GLY A 104 -13.90 -9.97 6.12
CA GLY A 104 -13.98 -11.05 5.13
C GLY A 104 -13.15 -10.79 3.86
N TYR A 105 -12.34 -9.72 3.84
CA TYR A 105 -11.43 -9.40 2.73
C TYR A 105 -9.98 -9.65 3.15
N THR A 106 -9.15 -10.02 2.20
CA THR A 106 -7.70 -10.00 2.40
C THR A 106 -7.17 -8.56 2.37
N ALA A 107 -6.06 -8.33 3.05
CA ALA A 107 -5.41 -7.02 3.07
C ALA A 107 -3.91 -7.19 2.87
N THR A 108 -3.32 -6.30 2.06
CA THR A 108 -1.88 -6.17 1.91
C THR A 108 -1.41 -4.93 2.63
N ILE A 109 -0.39 -5.07 3.48
CA ILE A 109 0.11 -3.99 4.34
C ILE A 109 1.55 -3.68 3.98
N GLY A 110 1.80 -2.43 3.63
CA GLY A 110 3.14 -1.89 3.45
C GLY A 110 3.52 -0.97 4.62
N VAL A 111 4.74 -1.12 5.10
CA VAL A 111 5.23 -0.40 6.27
C VAL A 111 6.49 0.38 5.91
N SER A 112 6.48 1.69 6.17
CA SER A 112 7.65 2.56 5.96
C SER A 112 8.73 2.31 7.01
N ARG A 113 9.86 2.98 6.84
CA ARG A 113 10.82 3.18 7.92
C ARG A 113 10.24 4.08 9.00
N VAL A 114 10.82 3.99 10.19
CA VAL A 114 10.55 4.95 11.27
C VAL A 114 11.23 6.28 10.91
N GLU A 115 10.46 7.36 10.92
CA GLU A 115 10.95 8.69 10.59
C GLU A 115 10.94 9.61 11.79
N ASN A 116 12.01 10.40 11.91
CA ASN A 116 12.23 11.31 13.02
C ASN A 116 11.97 12.78 12.64
N SER A 117 11.53 13.03 11.41
CA SER A 117 11.27 14.38 10.91
C SER A 117 10.09 14.41 9.95
N TYR A 118 9.23 15.40 10.06
CA TYR A 118 8.12 15.62 9.13
C TYR A 118 8.55 15.93 7.70
N GLN A 119 9.75 16.47 7.50
CA GLN A 119 10.30 16.73 6.16
C GLN A 119 10.40 15.44 5.32
N ARG A 120 10.43 14.27 5.96
CA ARG A 120 10.48 12.97 5.29
C ARG A 120 9.14 12.29 5.13
N PHE A 121 8.04 12.99 5.46
CA PHE A 121 6.70 12.41 5.39
C PHE A 121 6.37 11.85 4.01
N GLY A 122 6.58 12.64 2.95
CA GLY A 122 6.35 12.18 1.58
C GLY A 122 7.16 10.94 1.21
N LYS A 123 8.42 10.86 1.70
CA LYS A 123 9.27 9.69 1.51
C LYS A 123 8.75 8.47 2.28
N ALA A 124 8.36 8.64 3.53
CA ALA A 124 7.78 7.56 4.33
C ALA A 124 6.49 7.03 3.71
N TYR A 125 5.63 7.92 3.23
CA TYR A 125 4.42 7.54 2.52
C TYR A 125 4.74 6.72 1.26
N GLN A 126 5.68 7.20 0.45
CA GLN A 126 6.10 6.48 -0.76
C GLN A 126 6.72 5.13 -0.43
N ASP A 127 7.56 5.04 0.61
CA ASP A 127 8.16 3.78 1.07
C ASP A 127 7.09 2.75 1.48
N ALA A 128 6.04 3.16 2.21
CA ALA A 128 4.94 2.27 2.60
C ALA A 128 4.12 1.79 1.40
N ARG A 129 3.83 2.69 0.46
CA ARG A 129 3.14 2.37 -0.78
C ARG A 129 3.97 1.43 -1.67
N ASP A 130 5.27 1.72 -1.82
CA ASP A 130 6.19 0.88 -2.57
C ASP A 130 6.26 -0.55 -2.00
N ALA A 131 6.18 -0.68 -0.68
CA ALA A 131 6.15 -1.98 -0.03
C ALA A 131 4.91 -2.79 -0.44
N VAL A 132 3.72 -2.16 -0.50
CA VAL A 132 2.51 -2.83 -1.00
C VAL A 132 2.67 -3.25 -2.46
N GLU A 133 3.09 -2.34 -3.33
CA GLU A 133 3.27 -2.64 -4.76
C GLU A 133 4.28 -3.78 -4.98
N ILE A 134 5.39 -3.81 -4.22
CA ILE A 134 6.37 -4.90 -4.26
C ILE A 134 5.76 -6.22 -3.77
N ALA A 135 4.98 -6.19 -2.69
CA ALA A 135 4.31 -7.39 -2.17
C ALA A 135 3.35 -7.98 -3.20
N VAL A 136 2.57 -7.15 -3.87
CA VAL A 136 1.65 -7.58 -4.94
C VAL A 136 2.40 -8.16 -6.14
N CYS A 137 3.50 -7.53 -6.58
CA CYS A 137 4.32 -8.04 -7.69
C CYS A 137 4.97 -9.41 -7.41
N GLN A 138 5.15 -9.78 -6.15
CA GLN A 138 5.69 -11.08 -5.76
C GLN A 138 4.63 -12.19 -5.70
N GLU A 139 3.44 -11.97 -6.26
CA GLU A 139 2.28 -12.89 -6.18
C GLU A 139 1.82 -13.20 -4.75
N PHE A 140 2.11 -12.31 -3.84
CA PHE A 140 1.76 -12.46 -2.44
C PHE A 140 0.63 -11.50 -2.06
N ASN A 141 -0.58 -11.79 -2.51
CA ASN A 141 -1.76 -11.19 -1.92
C ASN A 141 -1.84 -11.54 -0.43
N SER A 142 -2.36 -10.63 0.39
CA SER A 142 -2.47 -10.85 1.83
C SER A 142 -1.12 -10.96 2.55
N LYS A 143 -0.26 -9.94 2.38
CA LYS A 143 1.06 -9.88 3.02
C LYS A 143 1.31 -8.59 3.76
N VAL A 144 2.23 -8.72 4.71
CA VAL A 144 2.87 -7.58 5.35
C VAL A 144 4.30 -7.48 4.84
N LEU A 145 4.67 -6.34 4.25
CA LEU A 145 6.02 -6.05 3.84
C LEU A 145 6.51 -4.75 4.47
N CYS A 146 7.57 -4.83 5.26
CA CYS A 146 8.33 -3.66 5.67
C CYS A 146 9.29 -3.27 4.55
N ILE A 147 9.36 -1.99 4.22
CA ILE A 147 10.21 -1.52 3.10
C ILE A 147 11.69 -1.87 3.31
N GLU A 148 12.11 -2.05 4.56
CA GLU A 148 13.48 -2.48 4.91
C GLU A 148 13.76 -3.91 4.44
N ASP A 149 12.74 -4.77 4.43
CA ASP A 149 12.84 -6.17 4.01
C ASP A 149 12.70 -6.34 2.48
N ALA A 150 12.34 -5.29 1.76
CA ALA A 150 12.13 -5.34 0.32
C ALA A 150 13.42 -5.56 -0.50
N GLY A 151 14.60 -5.34 0.11
CA GLY A 151 15.90 -5.65 -0.49
C GLY A 151 16.08 -5.06 -1.90
N ASN A 152 16.51 -5.93 -2.82
CA ASN A 152 16.76 -5.55 -4.21
C ASN A 152 15.50 -5.19 -5.01
N TRP A 153 14.29 -5.57 -4.54
CA TRP A 153 13.05 -5.24 -5.21
C TRP A 153 12.81 -3.73 -5.31
N ARG A 154 13.34 -2.96 -4.36
CA ARG A 154 13.29 -1.49 -4.41
C ARG A 154 14.07 -0.95 -5.60
N ILE A 155 15.25 -1.53 -5.87
CA ILE A 155 16.09 -1.16 -7.01
C ILE A 155 15.40 -1.58 -8.31
N MET A 156 14.86 -2.80 -8.36
CA MET A 156 14.11 -3.31 -9.50
C MET A 156 12.92 -2.41 -9.85
N LYS A 157 12.18 -1.96 -8.84
CA LYS A 157 11.05 -1.04 -9.03
C LYS A 157 11.49 0.31 -9.60
N GLU A 158 12.60 0.88 -9.14
CA GLU A 158 13.12 2.13 -9.70
C GLU A 158 13.63 1.95 -11.15
N ILE A 159 14.34 0.87 -11.43
CA ILE A 159 14.82 0.55 -12.77
C ILE A 159 13.63 0.35 -13.74
N SER A 160 12.55 -0.29 -13.31
CA SER A 160 11.38 -0.54 -14.17
C SER A 160 10.67 0.73 -14.65
N LYS A 161 10.86 1.86 -13.98
CA LYS A 161 10.34 3.16 -14.38
C LYS A 161 11.18 3.81 -15.49
N HIS A 162 12.39 3.33 -15.72
CA HIS A 162 13.31 3.89 -16.71
C HIS A 162 12.81 3.58 -18.14
N GLU A 163 12.82 4.57 -19.01
CA GLU A 163 12.33 4.46 -20.39
C GLU A 163 12.96 3.28 -21.13
N MET A 164 14.28 3.12 -21.07
CA MET A 164 15.00 1.98 -21.65
C MET A 164 14.48 0.62 -21.15
N CYS A 165 14.12 0.52 -19.86
CA CYS A 165 13.60 -0.73 -19.31
C CYS A 165 12.19 -1.00 -19.82
N GLN A 166 11.37 0.05 -19.93
CA GLN A 166 10.02 -0.06 -20.49
C GLN A 166 10.03 -0.41 -21.97
N GLU A 167 10.92 0.17 -22.75
CA GLU A 167 11.13 -0.19 -24.16
C GLU A 167 11.56 -1.65 -24.32
N PHE A 168 12.58 -2.06 -23.57
CA PHE A 168 13.03 -3.46 -23.55
C PHE A 168 11.92 -4.44 -23.21
N MET A 169 11.11 -4.13 -22.21
CA MET A 169 9.98 -4.96 -21.80
C MET A 169 8.91 -5.04 -22.88
N LYS A 170 8.60 -3.93 -23.57
CA LYS A 170 7.66 -3.90 -24.69
C LYS A 170 8.16 -4.77 -25.85
N ASP A 171 9.43 -4.65 -26.21
CA ASP A 171 10.02 -5.42 -27.30
C ASP A 171 9.99 -6.92 -26.99
N LYS A 172 10.33 -7.30 -25.75
CA LYS A 172 10.29 -8.71 -25.33
C LYS A 172 8.86 -9.27 -25.24
N LEU A 173 7.90 -8.49 -24.78
CA LEU A 173 6.49 -8.87 -24.80
C LEU A 173 5.97 -9.04 -26.23
N ASN A 174 6.29 -8.14 -27.15
CA ASN A 174 5.89 -8.24 -28.54
C ASN A 174 6.50 -9.51 -29.19
N GLU A 175 7.79 -9.75 -28.98
CA GLU A 175 8.45 -10.99 -29.45
C GLU A 175 7.76 -12.26 -28.91
N PHE A 176 7.35 -12.24 -27.64
CA PHE A 176 6.67 -13.38 -27.02
C PHE A 176 5.25 -13.58 -27.59
N ILE A 177 4.50 -12.50 -27.80
CA ILE A 177 3.15 -12.54 -28.38
C ILE A 177 3.22 -13.05 -29.82
N GLU A 178 4.19 -12.60 -30.61
CA GLU A 178 4.39 -13.07 -31.98
C GLU A 178 4.76 -14.57 -32.04
N LYS A 179 5.65 -15.03 -31.15
CA LYS A 179 5.96 -16.45 -31.03
C LYS A 179 4.74 -17.28 -30.66
N LYS A 180 3.93 -16.81 -29.71
CA LYS A 180 2.71 -17.49 -29.28
C LYS A 180 1.66 -17.55 -30.37
N SER A 181 1.45 -16.48 -31.14
CA SER A 181 0.51 -16.46 -32.27
C SER A 181 0.94 -17.40 -33.38
N ARG A 182 2.25 -17.54 -33.66
CA ARG A 182 2.75 -18.55 -34.62
C ARG A 182 2.48 -19.97 -34.11
N PHE A 183 2.62 -20.23 -32.82
CA PHE A 183 2.37 -21.56 -32.23
C PHE A 183 0.88 -21.95 -32.29
N ILE A 184 -0.04 -20.99 -32.04
CA ILE A 184 -1.48 -21.22 -32.15
C ILE A 184 -1.91 -21.45 -33.61
N GLY A 185 -1.23 -20.82 -34.57
CA GLY A 185 -1.48 -21.04 -36.00
C GLY A 185 -1.12 -22.45 -36.49
N TYR A 186 -0.31 -23.22 -35.75
CA TYR A 186 0.05 -24.60 -36.09
C TYR A 186 -0.85 -25.67 -35.45
N VAL A 187 -1.68 -25.28 -34.46
CA VAL A 187 -2.68 -26.22 -33.90
C VAL A 187 -3.97 -26.05 -34.69
N LYS A 188 -4.05 -26.70 -35.86
CA LYS A 188 -5.33 -26.90 -36.53
C LYS A 188 -6.20 -27.80 -35.67
N PRO A 189 -7.51 -27.49 -35.51
CA PRO A 189 -8.42 -28.45 -34.91
C PRO A 189 -8.44 -29.70 -35.81
N VAL A 190 -8.21 -30.85 -35.21
CA VAL A 190 -8.45 -32.15 -35.83
C VAL A 190 -9.95 -32.27 -35.95
N GLU A 191 -10.49 -32.34 -37.18
CA GLU A 191 -11.87 -32.67 -37.48
C GLU A 191 -12.22 -34.11 -37.06
#